data_5501c8113bd69e573fe1a14f22dabeb6
#
_entry.id   5501c8113bd69e573fe1a14f22dabeb6
#
_cell.length_a   1.000
_cell.length_b   1.000
_cell.length_c   1.000
_cell.angle_alpha   90.00
_cell.angle_beta   90.00
_cell.angle_gamma   90.00
#
_symmetry.space_group_name_H-M   'P 1'
#
loop_
_entity.id
_entity.type
_entity.pdbx_description
1 polymer ?
#
loop_
_entity_poly.entity_id
_entity_poly.type
_entity_poly.pdbx_seq_one_letter_code
_entity_poly.pdbx_strand_id
1 'polypeptide(L)' 'MTEDPEFLALCEDFDACVDALRYWIASEAPESQFRINEYCTLIQELQEEIVQALAALEQR' A
#
# COMPACT_ATOMS: atom_id res chain seq x y z
N MET A 1 -17.68 -12.22 14.31
CA MET A 1 -16.47 -11.96 13.69
C MET A 1 -16.57 -11.61 12.25
N THR A 2 -16.09 -10.52 11.88
CA THR A 2 -16.25 -10.11 10.55
C THR A 2 -14.96 -9.71 9.99
N GLU A 3 -14.54 -10.41 8.99
CA GLU A 3 -13.42 -9.99 8.22
C GLU A 3 -13.93 -9.36 6.99
N ASP A 4 -13.58 -8.11 6.78
CA ASP A 4 -13.98 -7.37 5.61
C ASP A 4 -13.03 -7.74 4.48
N PRO A 5 -13.52 -8.43 3.44
CA PRO A 5 -12.62 -8.82 2.35
C PRO A 5 -12.01 -7.62 1.63
N GLU A 6 -12.70 -6.49 1.60
CA GLU A 6 -12.13 -5.31 0.98
C GLU A 6 -10.97 -4.77 1.79
N PHE A 7 -11.11 -4.79 3.12
CA PHE A 7 -10.04 -4.33 3.98
C PHE A 7 -8.83 -5.25 3.88
N LEU A 8 -9.06 -6.55 3.83
CA LEU A 8 -7.97 -7.49 3.66
C LEU A 8 -7.26 -7.27 2.33
N ALA A 9 -8.02 -7.00 1.27
CA ALA A 9 -7.42 -6.74 -0.03
C ALA A 9 -6.56 -5.48 0.02
N LEU A 10 -7.01 -4.45 0.72
CA LEU A 10 -6.20 -3.24 0.88
C LEU A 10 -4.88 -3.53 1.57
N CYS A 11 -4.93 -4.34 2.62
CA CYS A 11 -3.71 -4.69 3.35
C CYS A 11 -2.76 -5.50 2.48
N GLU A 12 -3.30 -6.43 1.69
CA GLU A 12 -2.46 -7.22 0.79
C GLU A 12 -1.84 -6.36 -0.28
N ASP A 13 -2.61 -5.42 -0.82
CA ASP A 13 -2.07 -4.50 -1.82
C ASP A 13 -0.96 -3.65 -1.22
N PHE A 14 -1.16 -3.19 0.01
CA PHE A 14 -0.15 -2.40 0.70
C PHE A 14 1.14 -3.20 0.85
N ASP A 15 1.02 -4.45 1.31
CA ASP A 15 2.18 -5.30 1.48
C ASP A 15 2.90 -5.54 0.16
N ALA A 16 2.15 -5.79 -0.91
CA ALA A 16 2.74 -6.02 -2.22
C ALA A 16 3.50 -4.78 -2.69
N CYS A 17 2.94 -3.61 -2.45
CA CYS A 17 3.60 -2.37 -2.86
C CYS A 17 4.87 -2.14 -2.06
N VAL A 18 4.86 -2.45 -0.76
CA VAL A 18 6.05 -2.31 0.07
C VAL A 18 7.14 -3.26 -0.40
N ASP A 19 6.78 -4.49 -0.71
CA ASP A 19 7.75 -5.46 -1.20
C ASP A 19 8.36 -5.00 -2.53
N ALA A 20 7.53 -4.50 -3.43
CA ALA A 20 8.02 -4.00 -4.70
C ALA A 20 8.93 -2.80 -4.50
N LEU A 21 8.58 -1.93 -3.57
CA LEU A 21 9.40 -0.77 -3.27
C LEU A 21 10.77 -1.19 -2.77
N ARG A 22 10.82 -2.18 -1.88
CA ARG A 22 12.09 -2.70 -1.38
C ARG A 22 12.95 -3.23 -2.52
N TYR A 23 12.30 -3.94 -3.44
CA TYR A 23 13.03 -4.46 -4.60
C TYR A 23 13.69 -3.33 -5.39
N TRP A 24 12.93 -2.25 -5.66
CA TRP A 24 13.45 -1.16 -6.46
C TRP A 24 14.50 -0.34 -5.71
N ILE A 25 14.36 -0.23 -4.39
CA ILE A 25 15.38 0.46 -3.59
C ILE A 25 16.70 -0.27 -3.67
N ALA A 26 16.66 -1.60 -3.65
CA ALA A 26 17.88 -2.40 -3.73
C ALA A 26 18.40 -2.51 -5.15
N SER A 27 17.59 -2.19 -6.15
CA SER A 27 18.00 -2.29 -7.55
C SER A 27 18.79 -1.07 -7.97
N GLU A 28 19.79 -1.27 -8.80
CA GLU A 28 20.57 -0.16 -9.34
C GLU A 28 20.17 0.16 -10.76
N ALA A 29 19.01 -0.31 -11.20
CA ALA A 29 18.55 -0.06 -12.54
C ALA A 29 18.27 1.45 -12.75
N PRO A 30 18.46 1.95 -13.97
CA PRO A 30 18.21 3.37 -14.22
C PRO A 30 16.80 3.82 -13.92
N GLU A 31 15.81 2.93 -14.08
CA GLU A 31 14.42 3.30 -13.84
C GLU A 31 14.01 3.13 -12.38
N SER A 32 14.93 2.75 -11.50
CA SER A 32 14.58 2.52 -10.10
C SER A 32 13.98 3.75 -9.44
N GLN A 33 14.56 4.91 -9.67
CA GLN A 33 14.08 6.13 -9.04
C GLN A 33 12.65 6.42 -9.45
N PHE A 34 12.34 6.23 -10.72
CA PHE A 34 11.00 6.46 -11.21
C PHE A 34 10.01 5.49 -10.57
N ARG A 35 10.41 4.22 -10.47
CA ARG A 35 9.53 3.21 -9.85
C ARG A 35 9.35 3.48 -8.37
N ILE A 36 10.41 3.88 -7.69
CA ILE A 36 10.32 4.20 -6.27
C ILE A 36 9.30 5.31 -6.05
N ASN A 37 9.34 6.34 -6.88
CA ASN A 37 8.40 7.45 -6.76
C ASN A 37 6.97 6.97 -6.99
N GLU A 38 6.76 6.12 -7.99
CA GLU A 38 5.43 5.60 -8.26
C GLU A 38 4.89 4.80 -7.08
N TYR A 39 5.71 3.92 -6.53
CA TYR A 39 5.25 3.07 -5.43
C TYR A 39 5.05 3.88 -4.16
N CYS A 40 5.85 4.90 -3.93
CA CYS A 40 5.63 5.76 -2.78
C CYS A 40 4.26 6.43 -2.86
N THR A 41 3.88 6.91 -4.03
CA THR A 41 2.58 7.52 -4.22
C THR A 41 1.46 6.51 -3.99
N LEU A 42 1.62 5.31 -4.54
CA LEU A 42 0.62 4.26 -4.37
C LEU A 42 0.45 3.89 -2.90
N ILE A 43 1.57 3.78 -2.18
CA ILE A 43 1.53 3.42 -0.78
C ILE A 43 0.81 4.50 0.02
N GLN A 44 1.06 5.76 -0.28
CA GLN A 44 0.35 6.84 0.39
C GLN A 44 -1.14 6.77 0.16
N GLU A 45 -1.55 6.50 -1.08
CA GLU A 45 -2.96 6.40 -1.39
C GLU A 45 -3.60 5.21 -0.68
N LEU A 46 -2.94 4.08 -0.67
CA LEU A 46 -3.46 2.91 0.02
C LEU A 46 -3.53 3.15 1.51
N GLN A 47 -2.54 3.84 2.05
CA GLN A 47 -2.53 4.15 3.47
C GLN A 47 -3.73 5.01 3.85
N GLU A 48 -4.06 5.99 3.03
CA GLU A 48 -5.22 6.82 3.28
C GLU A 48 -6.50 6.01 3.22
N GLU A 49 -6.60 5.09 2.27
CA GLU A 49 -7.78 4.26 2.17
C GLU A 49 -7.93 3.35 3.39
N ILE A 50 -6.82 2.82 3.86
CA ILE A 50 -6.85 1.98 5.06
C ILE A 50 -7.30 2.78 6.26
N VAL A 51 -6.78 3.99 6.42
CA VAL A 51 -7.18 4.84 7.52
C VAL A 51 -8.66 5.16 7.46
N GLN A 52 -9.18 5.46 6.27
CA GLN A 52 -10.59 5.76 6.12
C GLN A 52 -11.44 4.53 6.42
N ALA A 53 -10.99 3.36 6.02
CA ALA A 53 -11.73 2.13 6.30
C ALA A 53 -11.78 1.87 7.81
N LEU A 54 -10.67 2.10 8.50
CA LEU A 54 -10.64 1.92 9.94
C LEU A 54 -11.56 2.91 10.64
N ALA A 55 -11.55 4.16 10.19
CA ALA A 55 -12.43 5.17 10.77
C ALA A 55 -13.89 4.79 10.57
N ALA A 56 -14.23 4.26 9.42
CA ALA A 56 -15.61 3.84 9.17
C ALA A 56 -16.00 2.71 10.09
N LEU A 57 -15.09 1.78 10.35
CA LEU A 57 -15.38 0.68 11.27
C LEU A 57 -15.60 1.19 12.69
N GLU A 58 -14.83 2.18 13.10
CA GLU A 58 -14.95 2.72 14.46
C GLU A 58 -16.25 3.47 14.67
N GLN A 59 -16.85 3.96 13.60
CA GLN A 59 -18.07 4.74 13.73
C GLN A 59 -19.33 3.88 13.79
N ARG A 60 -19.23 2.59 13.75
CA ARG A 60 -20.39 1.70 13.84
C ARG A 60 -20.80 1.39 15.28
#